data_727f4468d0f4a56cfff2e5062ed5b68d
#
_entry.id   727f4468d0f4a56cfff2e5062ed5b68d
#
_cell.length_a   1.000
_cell.length_b   1.000
_cell.length_c   1.000
_cell.angle_alpha   90.00
_cell.angle_beta   90.00
_cell.angle_gamma   90.00
#
_symmetry.space_group_name_H-M   'P 1'
#
loop_
_entity.id
_entity.type
_entity.pdbx_description
1 polymer ?
#
loop_
_entity_poly.entity_id
_entity_poly.type
_entity_poly.pdbx_seq_one_letter_code
_entity_poly.pdbx_strand_id
1 'polypeptide(L)'
;MSGRPIDIHDPDHWEREAAEMRAERAADERTPADPPIAQRDGGHDHADYPPLELLGVDHTGSTQDGPPAWLGSVPPPYGEHLTEFGNARRLIRQHGEDMRFCHPWGKWLIWDGSRWAPDSTGEAARRAKATIVGIYREAAGAASPDMRKALSSFAIKSEKASAIAAMLKIAESEPGIPILPAALDANPYLLCVENGTVCTRTGTLRGHQREDLITKLAPVTYNPSAMAPTWTAFLDNILENRPDLIQFVKLWLGYCLTGDVSEHCMVVAYGTGRNGKSTLFETFAKIIGDYAGTVPNSLLLAQKNESHPTERARLYGLRLAVCSETGAGRLLDESSLKKLTSGDKIDARRMREDFWDFEPTHKLVLYTNHPPRIRTTDEGTWSKVLLLPFKLMVKLCWAAVELPKFLLPYPNTP
;
A
#
# COMPACT_ATOMS: atom_id res chain seq x y z
N MET A 1 36.68 12.47 -27.13
CA MET A 1 36.06 13.80 -26.95
C MET A 1 36.19 14.16 -25.49
N SER A 2 36.89 15.27 -25.18
CA SER A 2 37.21 15.64 -23.79
C SER A 2 35.97 16.23 -23.12
N GLY A 3 35.36 15.50 -22.21
CA GLY A 3 34.28 16.00 -21.40
C GLY A 3 34.75 17.13 -20.48
N ARG A 4 34.13 18.29 -20.56
CA ARG A 4 34.33 19.38 -19.61
C ARG A 4 33.71 18.93 -18.26
N PRO A 5 34.35 19.27 -17.12
CA PRO A 5 33.74 18.96 -15.82
C PRO A 5 32.42 19.72 -15.70
N ILE A 6 31.38 19.01 -15.24
CA ILE A 6 30.03 19.55 -15.03
C ILE A 6 30.09 20.49 -13.81
N ASP A 7 29.77 21.76 -14.01
CA ASP A 7 29.63 22.75 -12.93
C ASP A 7 28.24 22.58 -12.27
N ILE A 8 28.20 21.88 -11.14
CA ILE A 8 26.98 21.62 -10.34
C ILE A 8 26.37 22.89 -9.71
N HIS A 9 27.02 24.05 -9.91
CA HIS A 9 26.58 25.36 -9.41
C HIS A 9 25.94 26.24 -10.50
N ASP A 10 25.88 25.77 -11.75
CA ASP A 10 25.20 26.49 -12.84
C ASP A 10 23.67 26.21 -12.75
N PRO A 11 22.85 27.20 -12.35
CA PRO A 11 21.41 27.01 -12.23
C PRO A 11 20.70 26.74 -13.56
N ASP A 12 21.29 27.17 -14.68
CA ASP A 12 20.72 27.06 -16.03
C ASP A 12 21.09 25.73 -16.71
N HIS A 13 22.00 24.96 -16.13
CA HIS A 13 22.46 23.69 -16.70
C HIS A 13 21.28 22.68 -16.76
N TRP A 14 20.49 22.59 -15.69
CA TRP A 14 19.40 21.64 -15.56
C TRP A 14 18.17 21.98 -16.40
N GLU A 15 17.93 23.27 -16.67
CA GLU A 15 16.86 23.68 -17.61
C GLU A 15 17.18 23.28 -19.05
N ARG A 16 18.45 23.36 -19.44
CA ARG A 16 18.90 22.91 -20.75
C ARG A 16 18.81 21.41 -20.92
N GLU A 17 19.25 20.64 -19.93
CA GLU A 17 19.20 19.18 -19.95
C GLU A 17 17.75 18.65 -19.93
N ALA A 18 16.87 19.26 -19.13
CA ALA A 18 15.46 18.93 -19.11
C ALA A 18 14.74 19.26 -20.43
N ALA A 19 15.17 20.29 -21.14
CA ALA A 19 14.66 20.66 -22.46
C ALA A 19 15.13 19.67 -23.54
N GLU A 20 16.39 19.24 -23.49
CA GLU A 20 16.95 18.24 -24.40
C GLU A 20 16.28 16.87 -24.23
N MET A 21 16.08 16.39 -23.00
CA MET A 21 15.39 15.13 -22.73
C MET A 21 13.91 15.14 -23.20
N ARG A 22 13.24 16.30 -23.13
CA ARG A 22 11.88 16.43 -23.69
C ARG A 22 11.88 16.38 -25.21
N ALA A 23 12.91 16.91 -25.85
CA ALA A 23 13.05 16.87 -27.30
C ALA A 23 13.40 15.46 -27.81
N GLU A 24 14.22 14.70 -27.10
CA GLU A 24 14.54 13.31 -27.42
C GLU A 24 13.33 12.38 -27.27
N ARG A 25 12.55 12.49 -26.18
CA ARG A 25 11.30 11.72 -26.01
C ARG A 25 10.31 12.00 -27.15
N ALA A 26 10.20 13.24 -27.61
CA ALA A 26 9.31 13.59 -28.73
C ALA A 26 9.81 13.07 -30.09
N ALA A 27 11.09 12.72 -30.20
CA ALA A 27 11.69 12.10 -31.37
C ALA A 27 11.48 10.57 -31.39
N ASP A 28 11.55 9.91 -30.23
CA ASP A 28 11.41 8.45 -30.09
C ASP A 28 9.98 7.96 -30.32
N GLU A 29 8.98 8.79 -30.03
CA GLU A 29 7.56 8.49 -30.32
C GLU A 29 7.22 8.44 -31.84
N ARG A 30 8.16 8.70 -32.74
CA ARG A 30 7.96 8.75 -34.19
C ARG A 30 8.55 7.57 -34.95
N THR A 31 9.10 6.57 -34.30
CA THR A 31 9.71 5.41 -34.97
C THR A 31 8.68 4.27 -35.13
N PRO A 32 8.52 3.65 -36.30
CA PRO A 32 7.56 2.57 -36.52
C PRO A 32 8.01 1.27 -35.88
N ALA A 33 7.04 0.48 -35.43
CA ALA A 33 7.22 -0.80 -34.75
C ALA A 33 8.03 -1.83 -35.58
N ASP A 34 8.97 -2.50 -34.92
CA ASP A 34 9.75 -3.61 -35.47
C ASP A 34 8.90 -4.88 -35.71
N PRO A 35 9.27 -5.71 -36.72
CA PRO A 35 8.58 -6.95 -37.05
C PRO A 35 8.87 -8.08 -36.05
N PRO A 36 8.02 -9.12 -35.97
CA PRO A 36 8.04 -10.13 -34.93
C PRO A 36 9.27 -11.05 -34.98
N ILE A 37 9.87 -11.30 -33.83
CA ILE A 37 11.02 -12.17 -33.64
C ILE A 37 10.63 -13.65 -33.77
N ALA A 38 11.35 -14.38 -34.63
CA ALA A 38 11.20 -15.82 -34.84
C ALA A 38 11.64 -16.63 -33.61
N GLN A 39 10.86 -17.67 -33.31
CA GLN A 39 11.10 -18.66 -32.28
C GLN A 39 12.43 -19.41 -32.50
N ARG A 40 13.22 -19.57 -31.45
CA ARG A 40 14.30 -20.55 -31.37
C ARG A 40 13.92 -21.66 -30.41
N ASP A 41 13.88 -22.87 -30.94
CA ASP A 41 13.72 -24.12 -30.20
C ASP A 41 14.92 -24.37 -29.27
N GLY A 42 14.62 -24.71 -28.02
CA GLY A 42 15.57 -25.22 -27.06
C GLY A 42 14.82 -26.07 -26.03
N GLY A 43 14.75 -27.38 -26.27
CA GLY A 43 14.05 -28.32 -25.41
C GLY A 43 14.71 -28.49 -24.06
N HIS A 44 13.89 -28.52 -23.03
CA HIS A 44 14.13 -29.21 -21.78
C HIS A 44 12.80 -29.78 -21.28
N ASP A 45 12.80 -31.06 -21.01
CA ASP A 45 11.71 -31.85 -20.44
C ASP A 45 11.24 -31.27 -19.10
N HIS A 46 10.00 -30.83 -19.05
CA HIS A 46 9.25 -30.59 -17.82
C HIS A 46 7.98 -31.43 -17.83
N ALA A 47 7.82 -32.16 -16.73
CA ALA A 47 6.73 -33.05 -16.42
C ALA A 47 5.34 -32.41 -16.70
N ASP A 48 4.46 -33.26 -17.20
CA ASP A 48 3.07 -33.00 -17.58
C ASP A 48 2.26 -32.32 -16.48
N TYR A 49 2.05 -31.01 -16.64
CA TYR A 49 0.89 -30.33 -16.08
C TYR A 49 0.00 -29.92 -17.26
N PRO A 50 -1.31 -30.17 -17.21
CA PRO A 50 -2.21 -29.76 -18.28
C PRO A 50 -2.23 -28.22 -18.40
N PRO A 51 -2.38 -27.69 -19.64
CA PRO A 51 -2.41 -26.24 -19.88
C PRO A 51 -3.54 -25.57 -19.11
N LEU A 52 -3.26 -24.37 -18.57
CA LEU A 52 -4.19 -23.54 -17.81
C LEU A 52 -5.48 -23.17 -18.55
N GLU A 53 -5.51 -23.30 -19.88
CA GLU A 53 -6.68 -23.10 -20.72
C GLU A 53 -7.84 -24.06 -20.42
N LEU A 54 -7.59 -25.19 -19.76
CA LEU A 54 -8.63 -26.15 -19.36
C LEU A 54 -9.35 -25.74 -18.06
N LEU A 55 -8.91 -24.67 -17.38
CA LEU A 55 -9.49 -24.22 -16.11
C LEU A 55 -10.41 -23.00 -16.26
N GLY A 56 -10.65 -22.48 -17.46
CA GLY A 56 -11.61 -21.38 -17.73
C GLY A 56 -11.27 -20.06 -17.02
N VAL A 57 -9.99 -19.80 -16.76
CA VAL A 57 -9.54 -18.56 -16.12
C VAL A 57 -9.10 -17.60 -17.21
N ASP A 58 -9.80 -16.50 -17.40
CA ASP A 58 -9.35 -15.41 -18.25
C ASP A 58 -8.20 -14.62 -17.59
N HIS A 59 -7.47 -13.85 -18.40
CA HIS A 59 -6.33 -13.07 -17.97
C HIS A 59 -6.67 -11.93 -16.99
N THR A 60 -7.93 -11.77 -16.61
CA THR A 60 -8.39 -10.75 -15.66
C THR A 60 -8.60 -11.29 -14.25
N GLY A 61 -8.43 -12.61 -14.05
CA GLY A 61 -8.62 -13.26 -12.74
C GLY A 61 -10.09 -13.32 -12.28
N SER A 62 -11.03 -12.96 -13.15
CA SER A 62 -12.47 -13.08 -12.91
C SER A 62 -12.93 -14.41 -13.47
N THR A 63 -13.27 -15.34 -12.58
CA THR A 63 -14.04 -16.51 -12.97
C THR A 63 -15.44 -16.02 -13.35
N GLN A 64 -15.80 -16.06 -14.64
CA GLN A 64 -17.16 -15.77 -15.12
C GLN A 64 -18.18 -16.80 -14.61
N ASP A 65 -17.73 -17.96 -14.21
CA ASP A 65 -18.56 -18.95 -13.52
C ASP A 65 -18.36 -18.78 -12.02
N GLY A 66 -19.49 -18.58 -11.32
CA GLY A 66 -19.52 -18.62 -9.85
C GLY A 66 -18.89 -19.91 -9.32
N PRO A 67 -18.72 -20.05 -8.00
CA PRO A 67 -18.08 -21.21 -7.40
C PRO A 67 -18.60 -22.51 -8.03
N PRO A 68 -17.71 -23.50 -8.29
CA PRO A 68 -18.08 -24.72 -9.03
C PRO A 68 -19.34 -25.35 -8.47
N ALA A 69 -20.21 -25.83 -9.35
CA ALA A 69 -21.57 -26.29 -9.02
C ALA A 69 -21.65 -27.36 -7.90
N TRP A 70 -20.55 -28.09 -7.63
CA TRP A 70 -20.47 -29.01 -6.50
C TRP A 70 -20.31 -28.28 -5.13
N LEU A 71 -19.95 -26.99 -5.13
CA LEU A 71 -19.95 -26.10 -3.99
C LEU A 71 -21.31 -25.41 -3.81
N GLY A 72 -22.31 -25.89 -4.56
CA GLY A 72 -23.61 -25.28 -4.69
C GLY A 72 -24.16 -24.77 -3.38
N SER A 73 -24.61 -23.53 -3.46
CA SER A 73 -25.42 -22.80 -2.50
C SER A 73 -26.82 -23.41 -2.30
N VAL A 74 -26.90 -24.73 -2.21
CA VAL A 74 -28.15 -25.36 -1.70
C VAL A 74 -27.96 -25.39 -0.19
N PRO A 75 -28.60 -24.47 0.56
CA PRO A 75 -28.68 -24.67 2.02
C PRO A 75 -29.26 -26.06 2.23
N PRO A 76 -28.70 -26.84 3.16
CA PRO A 76 -29.31 -28.14 3.51
C PRO A 76 -30.78 -27.90 3.82
N PRO A 77 -31.71 -28.75 3.35
CA PRO A 77 -33.14 -28.52 3.46
C PRO A 77 -33.64 -28.38 4.90
N TYR A 78 -32.79 -28.58 5.88
CA TYR A 78 -33.11 -28.54 7.33
C TYR A 78 -32.18 -27.61 8.14
N GLY A 79 -31.54 -26.61 7.51
CA GLY A 79 -30.59 -25.72 8.19
C GLY A 79 -29.19 -26.32 8.30
N GLU A 80 -28.26 -25.58 8.96
CA GLU A 80 -26.89 -26.04 9.13
C GLU A 80 -26.77 -27.20 10.11
N HIS A 81 -25.90 -28.15 9.83
CA HIS A 81 -25.63 -29.25 10.76
C HIS A 81 -25.17 -28.78 12.14
N LEU A 82 -25.47 -29.54 13.17
CA LEU A 82 -25.05 -29.27 14.58
C LEU A 82 -23.62 -29.80 14.81
N THR A 83 -22.68 -29.23 14.03
CA THR A 83 -21.25 -29.57 14.04
C THR A 83 -20.41 -28.29 13.98
N GLU A 84 -19.12 -28.42 14.24
CA GLU A 84 -18.18 -27.31 14.10
C GLU A 84 -18.13 -26.78 12.67
N PHE A 85 -18.23 -27.64 11.66
CA PHE A 85 -18.36 -27.26 10.27
C PHE A 85 -19.64 -26.47 9.99
N GLY A 86 -20.79 -26.92 10.55
CA GLY A 86 -22.05 -26.17 10.48
C GLY A 86 -21.95 -24.80 11.17
N ASN A 87 -21.17 -24.68 12.25
CA ASN A 87 -20.93 -23.41 12.91
C ASN A 87 -20.08 -22.46 12.04
N ALA A 88 -19.05 -22.98 11.34
CA ALA A 88 -18.28 -22.19 10.40
C ALA A 88 -19.15 -21.61 9.27
N ARG A 89 -20.05 -22.43 8.70
CA ARG A 89 -21.00 -21.98 7.69
C ARG A 89 -22.01 -20.95 8.23
N ARG A 90 -22.50 -21.10 9.48
CA ARG A 90 -23.33 -20.08 10.14
C ARG A 90 -22.56 -18.74 10.25
N LEU A 91 -21.30 -18.80 10.67
CA LEU A 91 -20.43 -17.61 10.78
C LEU A 91 -20.30 -16.91 9.42
N ILE A 92 -19.99 -17.66 8.37
CA ILE A 92 -19.82 -17.08 7.02
C ILE A 92 -21.13 -16.54 6.47
N ARG A 93 -22.24 -17.25 6.63
CA ARG A 93 -23.55 -16.75 6.21
C ARG A 93 -23.93 -15.43 6.90
N GLN A 94 -23.56 -15.25 8.17
CA GLN A 94 -23.92 -14.07 8.96
C GLN A 94 -22.93 -12.90 8.78
N HIS A 95 -21.66 -13.20 8.57
CA HIS A 95 -20.58 -12.22 8.65
C HIS A 95 -19.57 -12.29 7.50
N GLY A 96 -19.69 -13.25 6.59
CA GLY A 96 -18.68 -13.51 5.55
C GLY A 96 -18.47 -12.37 4.57
N GLU A 97 -19.48 -11.50 4.38
CA GLU A 97 -19.31 -10.29 3.56
C GLU A 97 -18.23 -9.34 4.12
N ASP A 98 -18.10 -9.31 5.45
CA ASP A 98 -17.18 -8.43 6.17
C ASP A 98 -15.95 -9.15 6.74
N MET A 99 -15.68 -10.37 6.29
CA MET A 99 -14.55 -11.16 6.77
C MET A 99 -13.74 -11.73 5.60
N ARG A 100 -12.42 -11.63 5.69
CA ARG A 100 -11.48 -12.32 4.77
C ARG A 100 -10.34 -12.90 5.61
N PHE A 101 -9.75 -13.97 5.14
CA PHE A 101 -8.57 -14.55 5.76
C PHE A 101 -7.40 -14.59 4.77
N CYS A 102 -6.31 -13.97 5.14
CA CYS A 102 -5.09 -13.98 4.35
C CYS A 102 -4.14 -15.05 4.90
N HIS A 103 -4.11 -16.22 4.27
CA HIS A 103 -3.29 -17.36 4.71
C HIS A 103 -1.79 -17.01 4.76
N PRO A 104 -1.17 -16.32 3.77
CA PRO A 104 0.23 -15.93 3.86
C PRO A 104 0.55 -15.02 5.05
N TRP A 105 -0.43 -14.25 5.53
CA TRP A 105 -0.25 -13.41 6.72
C TRP A 105 -0.69 -14.10 8.02
N GLY A 106 -1.42 -15.21 7.93
CA GLY A 106 -2.04 -15.87 9.08
C GLY A 106 -3.03 -14.97 9.82
N LYS A 107 -3.74 -14.07 9.12
CA LYS A 107 -4.56 -13.02 9.74
C LYS A 107 -5.95 -12.94 9.12
N TRP A 108 -6.92 -12.72 10.00
CA TRP A 108 -8.23 -12.23 9.62
C TRP A 108 -8.14 -10.75 9.22
N LEU A 109 -8.86 -10.38 8.18
CA LEU A 109 -9.14 -9.02 7.77
C LEU A 109 -10.62 -8.77 7.96
N ILE A 110 -10.95 -7.67 8.59
CA ILE A 110 -12.32 -7.28 8.90
C ILE A 110 -12.64 -5.97 8.20
N TRP A 111 -13.76 -5.93 7.53
CA TRP A 111 -14.29 -4.68 6.99
C TRP A 111 -14.76 -3.78 8.12
N ASP A 112 -14.14 -2.59 8.25
CA ASP A 112 -14.43 -1.64 9.32
C ASP A 112 -15.43 -0.54 8.90
N GLY A 113 -15.98 -0.64 7.69
CA GLY A 113 -16.86 0.35 7.08
C GLY A 113 -16.15 1.22 6.04
N SER A 114 -14.82 1.23 6.05
CA SER A 114 -13.99 2.02 5.12
C SER A 114 -12.92 1.17 4.40
N ARG A 115 -12.35 0.18 5.08
CA ARG A 115 -11.26 -0.66 4.56
C ARG A 115 -11.26 -2.07 5.18
N TRP A 116 -10.41 -2.93 4.65
CA TRP A 116 -10.12 -4.25 5.21
C TRP A 116 -8.97 -4.16 6.23
N ALA A 117 -9.30 -3.95 7.49
CA ALA A 117 -8.31 -3.83 8.55
C ALA A 117 -7.89 -5.20 9.09
N PRO A 118 -6.57 -5.46 9.32
CA PRO A 118 -6.14 -6.64 10.06
C PRO A 118 -6.78 -6.69 11.44
N ASP A 119 -7.36 -7.85 11.80
CA ASP A 119 -7.97 -8.03 13.12
C ASP A 119 -6.94 -8.02 14.23
N SER A 120 -6.76 -6.86 14.85
CA SER A 120 -5.88 -6.68 16.02
C SER A 120 -6.64 -6.71 17.36
N THR A 121 -7.96 -6.75 17.34
CA THR A 121 -8.82 -6.61 18.52
C THR A 121 -9.65 -7.83 18.83
N GLY A 122 -9.57 -8.91 18.00
CA GLY A 122 -10.33 -10.13 18.16
C GLY A 122 -11.78 -10.00 17.67
N GLU A 123 -12.02 -9.19 16.65
CA GLU A 123 -13.37 -9.02 16.06
C GLU A 123 -13.88 -10.31 15.42
N ALA A 124 -13.04 -11.10 14.77
CA ALA A 124 -13.40 -12.40 14.26
C ALA A 124 -13.98 -13.31 15.38
N ALA A 125 -13.32 -13.32 16.54
CA ALA A 125 -13.81 -14.07 17.70
C ALA A 125 -15.12 -13.48 18.28
N ARG A 126 -15.32 -12.16 18.25
CA ARG A 126 -16.61 -11.56 18.64
C ARG A 126 -17.74 -12.00 17.72
N ARG A 127 -17.50 -12.02 16.40
CA ARG A 127 -18.48 -12.49 15.40
C ARG A 127 -18.80 -13.98 15.58
N ALA A 128 -17.79 -14.81 15.88
CA ALA A 128 -18.00 -16.22 16.19
C ALA A 128 -18.90 -16.40 17.44
N LYS A 129 -18.68 -15.62 18.50
CA LYS A 129 -19.54 -15.60 19.68
C LYS A 129 -20.96 -15.13 19.34
N ALA A 130 -21.12 -14.09 18.53
CA ALA A 130 -22.44 -13.63 18.08
C ALA A 130 -23.18 -14.69 17.27
N THR A 131 -22.46 -15.49 16.47
CA THR A 131 -22.99 -16.61 15.73
C THR A 131 -23.58 -17.68 16.68
N ILE A 132 -22.88 -17.97 17.78
CA ILE A 132 -23.38 -18.93 18.79
C ILE A 132 -24.68 -18.42 19.45
N VAL A 133 -24.72 -17.10 19.74
CA VAL A 133 -25.98 -16.48 20.22
C VAL A 133 -27.09 -16.63 19.18
N GLY A 134 -26.76 -16.61 17.89
CA GLY A 134 -27.70 -16.91 16.79
C GLY A 134 -28.34 -18.31 16.90
N ILE A 135 -27.57 -19.32 17.34
CA ILE A 135 -28.09 -20.70 17.51
C ILE A 135 -29.19 -20.77 18.56
N TYR A 136 -29.10 -19.99 19.65
CA TYR A 136 -30.17 -19.89 20.63
C TYR A 136 -31.45 -19.28 20.03
N ARG A 137 -31.31 -18.35 19.09
CA ARG A 137 -32.45 -17.79 18.35
C ARG A 137 -33.05 -18.83 17.39
N GLU A 138 -32.19 -19.62 16.71
CA GLU A 138 -32.65 -20.77 15.91
C GLU A 138 -33.44 -21.76 16.80
N ALA A 139 -32.96 -22.06 18.01
CA ALA A 139 -33.63 -22.93 18.95
C ALA A 139 -35.01 -22.38 19.37
N ALA A 140 -35.08 -21.07 19.66
CA ALA A 140 -36.37 -20.43 20.06
C ALA A 140 -37.41 -20.49 18.93
N GLY A 141 -36.99 -20.42 17.67
CA GLY A 141 -37.84 -20.52 16.47
C GLY A 141 -38.15 -21.96 16.03
N ALA A 142 -37.53 -22.98 16.64
CA ALA A 142 -37.72 -24.38 16.22
C ALA A 142 -39.14 -24.89 16.49
N ALA A 143 -39.78 -25.46 15.46
CA ALA A 143 -41.14 -25.98 15.55
C ALA A 143 -41.25 -27.22 16.46
N SER A 144 -40.22 -28.10 16.46
CA SER A 144 -40.19 -29.34 17.25
C SER A 144 -39.48 -29.12 18.58
N PRO A 145 -40.06 -29.62 19.69
CA PRO A 145 -39.41 -29.63 21.00
C PRO A 145 -38.05 -30.33 20.99
N ASP A 146 -37.91 -31.42 20.24
CA ASP A 146 -36.66 -32.18 20.15
C ASP A 146 -35.57 -31.37 19.43
N MET A 147 -35.93 -30.69 18.33
CA MET A 147 -35.03 -29.81 17.63
C MET A 147 -34.60 -28.63 18.52
N ARG A 148 -35.53 -28.04 19.27
CA ARG A 148 -35.22 -26.97 20.22
C ARG A 148 -34.22 -27.43 21.26
N LYS A 149 -34.42 -28.62 21.83
CA LYS A 149 -33.52 -29.23 22.83
C LYS A 149 -32.14 -29.51 22.22
N ALA A 150 -32.09 -30.04 20.98
CA ALA A 150 -30.85 -30.34 20.28
C ALA A 150 -30.04 -29.07 20.00
N LEU A 151 -30.69 -28.02 19.45
CA LEU A 151 -30.07 -26.73 19.18
C LEU A 151 -29.55 -26.03 20.45
N SER A 152 -30.38 -26.05 21.54
CA SER A 152 -29.94 -25.44 22.81
C SER A 152 -28.73 -26.16 23.40
N SER A 153 -28.74 -27.51 23.39
CA SER A 153 -27.60 -28.30 23.86
C SER A 153 -26.36 -28.09 23.01
N PHE A 154 -26.52 -27.92 21.69
CA PHE A 154 -25.44 -27.65 20.78
C PHE A 154 -24.87 -26.25 21.00
N ALA A 155 -25.71 -25.23 21.17
CA ALA A 155 -25.28 -23.88 21.48
C ALA A 155 -24.37 -23.82 22.72
N ILE A 156 -24.80 -24.47 23.82
CA ILE A 156 -23.99 -24.57 25.06
C ILE A 156 -22.62 -25.23 24.79
N LYS A 157 -22.61 -26.31 24.00
CA LYS A 157 -21.33 -26.98 23.64
C LYS A 157 -20.43 -26.07 22.79
N SER A 158 -21.04 -25.26 21.94
CA SER A 158 -20.33 -24.34 21.05
C SER A 158 -19.70 -23.12 21.76
N GLU A 159 -20.11 -22.82 23.01
CA GLU A 159 -19.48 -21.74 23.80
C GLU A 159 -18.08 -22.05 24.30
N LYS A 160 -17.65 -23.32 24.21
CA LYS A 160 -16.28 -23.69 24.59
C LYS A 160 -15.25 -22.95 23.72
N ALA A 161 -14.15 -22.50 24.34
CA ALA A 161 -13.08 -21.82 23.63
C ALA A 161 -12.51 -22.64 22.47
N SER A 162 -12.44 -23.98 22.64
CA SER A 162 -12.01 -24.90 21.57
C SER A 162 -12.99 -24.94 20.39
N ALA A 163 -14.30 -24.90 20.64
CA ALA A 163 -15.30 -24.88 19.57
C ALA A 163 -15.30 -23.55 18.80
N ILE A 164 -15.09 -22.43 19.50
CA ILE A 164 -14.93 -21.10 18.87
C ILE A 164 -13.68 -21.09 17.99
N ALA A 165 -12.56 -21.63 18.49
CA ALA A 165 -11.32 -21.72 17.72
C ALA A 165 -11.47 -22.63 16.49
N ALA A 166 -12.14 -23.77 16.64
CA ALA A 166 -12.43 -24.70 15.54
C ALA A 166 -13.34 -24.06 14.49
N MET A 167 -14.40 -23.34 14.90
CA MET A 167 -15.27 -22.59 14.00
C MET A 167 -14.45 -21.61 13.12
N LEU A 168 -13.60 -20.79 13.74
CA LEU A 168 -12.75 -19.83 13.02
C LEU A 168 -11.76 -20.55 12.12
N LYS A 169 -11.12 -21.64 12.59
CA LYS A 169 -10.15 -22.40 11.80
C LYS A 169 -10.74 -23.04 10.55
N ILE A 170 -11.96 -23.57 10.65
CA ILE A 170 -12.68 -24.13 9.51
C ILE A 170 -13.11 -23.01 8.56
N ALA A 171 -13.58 -21.89 9.09
CA ALA A 171 -14.04 -20.75 8.31
C ALA A 171 -12.92 -20.11 7.45
N GLU A 172 -11.65 -20.25 7.83
CA GLU A 172 -10.51 -19.72 7.06
C GLU A 172 -10.48 -20.21 5.61
N SER A 173 -11.02 -21.40 5.33
CA SER A 173 -11.00 -22.02 4.00
C SER A 173 -12.37 -22.04 3.31
N GLU A 174 -13.41 -21.47 3.91
CA GLU A 174 -14.74 -21.40 3.31
C GLU A 174 -14.75 -20.47 2.08
N PRO A 175 -15.56 -20.78 1.05
CA PRO A 175 -15.63 -19.97 -0.17
C PRO A 175 -15.89 -18.50 0.10
N GLY A 176 -15.13 -17.64 -0.60
CA GLY A 176 -15.20 -16.19 -0.47
C GLY A 176 -14.42 -15.60 0.73
N ILE A 177 -13.84 -16.45 1.58
CA ILE A 177 -13.04 -16.00 2.74
C ILE A 177 -11.55 -15.89 2.44
N PRO A 178 -10.90 -16.88 1.79
CA PRO A 178 -9.48 -16.76 1.47
C PRO A 178 -9.21 -15.58 0.54
N ILE A 179 -8.14 -14.84 0.85
CA ILE A 179 -7.64 -13.76 0.00
C ILE A 179 -6.11 -13.81 -0.05
N LEU A 180 -5.55 -13.51 -1.22
CA LEU A 180 -4.10 -13.40 -1.40
C LEU A 180 -3.63 -11.96 -1.22
N PRO A 181 -2.40 -11.72 -0.73
CA PRO A 181 -1.83 -10.38 -0.59
C PRO A 181 -1.84 -9.57 -1.87
N ALA A 182 -1.67 -10.21 -3.03
CA ALA A 182 -1.64 -9.55 -4.33
C ALA A 182 -3.00 -8.94 -4.76
N ALA A 183 -4.11 -9.42 -4.20
CA ALA A 183 -5.43 -8.86 -4.45
C ALA A 183 -5.70 -7.60 -3.60
N LEU A 184 -4.96 -7.42 -2.50
CA LEU A 184 -5.13 -6.30 -1.59
C LEU A 184 -4.38 -5.07 -2.10
N ASP A 185 -5.02 -3.90 -2.00
CA ASP A 185 -4.46 -2.61 -2.46
C ASP A 185 -3.98 -2.63 -3.93
N ALA A 186 -4.54 -3.51 -4.76
CA ALA A 186 -4.05 -3.77 -6.11
C ALA A 186 -4.23 -2.58 -7.07
N ASN A 187 -5.21 -1.71 -6.85
CA ASN A 187 -5.40 -0.54 -7.69
C ASN A 187 -4.55 0.63 -7.18
N PRO A 188 -3.46 1.03 -7.89
CA PRO A 188 -2.55 2.06 -7.43
C PRO A 188 -3.16 3.47 -7.41
N TYR A 189 -4.32 3.67 -8.03
CA TYR A 189 -4.97 4.97 -8.16
C TYR A 189 -6.14 5.18 -7.20
N LEU A 190 -6.47 4.22 -6.35
CA LEU A 190 -7.48 4.38 -5.31
C LEU A 190 -6.82 4.79 -3.99
N LEU A 191 -7.31 5.86 -3.40
CA LEU A 191 -6.89 6.37 -2.09
C LEU A 191 -8.08 6.37 -1.15
N CYS A 192 -8.05 5.55 -0.12
CA CYS A 192 -9.07 5.54 0.93
C CYS A 192 -8.82 6.72 1.88
N VAL A 193 -9.85 7.53 2.07
CA VAL A 193 -9.91 8.67 3.01
C VAL A 193 -11.11 8.49 3.93
N GLU A 194 -11.25 9.32 4.98
CA GLU A 194 -12.31 9.12 5.99
C GLU A 194 -13.74 9.14 5.40
N ASN A 195 -13.99 9.96 4.40
CA ASN A 195 -15.33 10.14 3.81
C ASN A 195 -15.55 9.40 2.48
N GLY A 196 -14.65 8.48 2.11
CA GLY A 196 -14.81 7.70 0.88
C GLY A 196 -13.49 7.22 0.26
N THR A 197 -13.58 6.80 -0.98
CA THR A 197 -12.43 6.41 -1.81
C THR A 197 -12.28 7.42 -2.95
N VAL A 198 -11.10 8.02 -3.05
CA VAL A 198 -10.74 8.98 -4.08
C VAL A 198 -10.01 8.25 -5.22
N CYS A 199 -10.47 8.44 -6.44
CA CYS A 199 -9.69 8.10 -7.63
C CYS A 199 -8.67 9.21 -7.90
N THR A 200 -7.38 8.94 -7.70
CA THR A 200 -6.33 9.97 -7.83
C THR A 200 -6.09 10.41 -9.29
N ARG A 201 -6.56 9.65 -10.29
CA ARG A 201 -6.51 10.07 -11.71
C ARG A 201 -7.54 11.13 -12.05
N THR A 202 -8.73 11.04 -11.47
CA THR A 202 -9.87 11.91 -11.82
C THR A 202 -10.22 12.93 -10.73
N GLY A 203 -9.68 12.75 -9.50
CA GLY A 203 -10.04 13.54 -8.34
C GLY A 203 -11.47 13.26 -7.83
N THR A 204 -12.14 12.23 -8.32
CA THR A 204 -13.52 11.91 -7.91
C THR A 204 -13.55 11.13 -6.60
N LEU A 205 -14.42 11.57 -5.69
CA LEU A 205 -14.74 10.87 -4.45
C LEU A 205 -15.98 10.00 -4.65
N ARG A 206 -15.96 8.77 -4.14
CA ARG A 206 -17.13 7.90 -4.02
C ARG A 206 -17.17 7.20 -2.66
N GLY A 207 -18.29 6.60 -2.30
CA GLY A 207 -18.38 5.81 -1.07
C GLY A 207 -17.40 4.64 -1.05
N HIS A 208 -17.02 4.20 0.15
CA HIS A 208 -16.19 3.03 0.34
C HIS A 208 -16.86 1.76 -0.21
N GLN A 209 -16.08 0.89 -0.83
CA GLN A 209 -16.56 -0.39 -1.38
C GLN A 209 -15.65 -1.52 -0.91
N ARG A 210 -16.25 -2.65 -0.50
CA ARG A 210 -15.51 -3.83 -0.07
C ARG A 210 -14.68 -4.42 -1.19
N GLU A 211 -15.17 -4.32 -2.40
CA GLU A 211 -14.61 -4.84 -3.65
C GLU A 211 -13.31 -4.14 -4.03
N ASP A 212 -13.05 -2.95 -3.50
CA ASP A 212 -11.78 -2.24 -3.69
C ASP A 212 -10.61 -2.94 -3.00
N LEU A 213 -10.88 -3.81 -2.03
CA LEU A 213 -9.91 -4.56 -1.25
C LEU A 213 -8.80 -3.71 -0.65
N ILE A 214 -9.11 -2.45 -0.32
CA ILE A 214 -8.17 -1.51 0.28
C ILE A 214 -7.96 -1.85 1.75
N THR A 215 -6.68 -1.87 2.18
CA THR A 215 -6.30 -2.14 3.58
C THR A 215 -5.81 -0.90 4.33
N LYS A 216 -5.60 0.21 3.63
CA LYS A 216 -4.96 1.42 4.14
C LYS A 216 -5.94 2.58 4.19
N LEU A 217 -5.67 3.53 5.11
CA LEU A 217 -6.48 4.73 5.29
C LEU A 217 -5.57 5.96 5.41
N ALA A 218 -5.88 7.00 4.66
CA ALA A 218 -5.43 8.35 4.92
C ALA A 218 -6.43 8.99 5.89
N PRO A 219 -6.03 9.36 7.13
CA PRO A 219 -6.95 9.80 8.18
C PRO A 219 -7.32 11.27 7.99
N VAL A 220 -7.87 11.59 6.83
CA VAL A 220 -8.29 12.94 6.44
C VAL A 220 -9.58 12.86 5.63
N THR A 221 -10.39 13.91 5.76
CA THR A 221 -11.60 14.12 4.95
C THR A 221 -11.23 14.81 3.64
N TYR A 222 -11.55 14.19 2.50
CA TYR A 222 -11.35 14.80 1.20
C TYR A 222 -12.42 15.87 0.92
N ASN A 223 -11.96 17.08 0.62
CA ASN A 223 -12.80 18.18 0.19
C ASN A 223 -12.15 18.90 -1.01
N PRO A 224 -12.71 18.79 -2.23
CA PRO A 224 -12.14 19.41 -3.43
C PRO A 224 -12.12 20.95 -3.38
N SER A 225 -12.93 21.56 -2.52
CA SER A 225 -13.00 23.04 -2.34
C SER A 225 -12.14 23.53 -1.17
N ALA A 226 -11.37 22.65 -0.53
CA ALA A 226 -10.56 23.05 0.62
C ALA A 226 -9.44 24.02 0.21
N MET A 227 -9.31 25.11 0.98
CA MET A 227 -8.23 26.08 0.85
C MET A 227 -7.19 25.84 1.94
N ALA A 228 -5.91 25.91 1.59
CA ALA A 228 -4.80 25.70 2.52
C ALA A 228 -3.80 26.88 2.52
N PRO A 229 -4.23 28.09 2.92
CA PRO A 229 -3.39 29.28 2.84
C PRO A 229 -2.11 29.19 3.68
N THR A 230 -2.20 28.60 4.88
CA THR A 230 -1.04 28.38 5.75
C THR A 230 -0.01 27.42 5.10
N TRP A 231 -0.51 26.35 4.45
CA TRP A 231 0.34 25.41 3.74
C TRP A 231 1.02 26.07 2.52
N THR A 232 0.27 26.87 1.77
CA THR A 232 0.81 27.60 0.62
C THR A 232 1.90 28.58 1.08
N ALA A 233 1.63 29.39 2.09
CA ALA A 233 2.60 30.33 2.66
C ALA A 233 3.84 29.61 3.24
N PHE A 234 3.65 28.41 3.82
CA PHE A 234 4.75 27.58 4.28
C PHE A 234 5.64 27.12 3.12
N LEU A 235 5.05 26.63 2.02
CA LEU A 235 5.80 26.22 0.83
C LEU A 235 6.56 27.41 0.22
N ASP A 236 5.91 28.55 0.08
CA ASP A 236 6.49 29.79 -0.42
C ASP A 236 7.73 30.18 0.40
N ASN A 237 7.62 30.10 1.72
CA ASN A 237 8.74 30.43 2.61
C ASN A 237 9.89 29.43 2.51
N ILE A 238 9.64 28.13 2.65
CA ILE A 238 10.73 27.13 2.69
C ILE A 238 11.42 26.94 1.34
N LEU A 239 10.76 27.28 0.23
CA LEU A 239 11.26 27.20 -1.15
C LEU A 239 11.60 28.56 -1.76
N GLU A 240 11.76 29.61 -0.92
CA GLU A 240 12.26 30.94 -1.33
C GLU A 240 11.37 31.64 -2.38
N ASN A 241 10.06 31.38 -2.36
CA ASN A 241 9.11 31.85 -3.38
C ASN A 241 9.49 31.41 -4.81
N ARG A 242 10.24 30.32 -4.97
CA ARG A 242 10.60 29.78 -6.27
C ARG A 242 9.46 28.95 -6.85
N PRO A 243 8.79 29.44 -7.92
CA PRO A 243 7.58 28.81 -8.45
C PRO A 243 7.88 27.43 -9.06
N ASP A 244 9.07 27.23 -9.65
CA ASP A 244 9.57 25.98 -10.19
C ASP A 244 9.66 24.88 -9.11
N LEU A 245 10.30 25.18 -7.97
CA LEU A 245 10.43 24.25 -6.87
C LEU A 245 9.10 23.98 -6.17
N ILE A 246 8.26 25.01 -6.02
CA ILE A 246 6.92 24.87 -5.44
C ILE A 246 6.06 23.96 -6.32
N GLN A 247 6.09 24.15 -7.63
CA GLN A 247 5.37 23.31 -8.58
C GLN A 247 5.90 21.87 -8.56
N PHE A 248 7.22 21.69 -8.56
CA PHE A 248 7.85 20.38 -8.44
C PHE A 248 7.38 19.65 -7.16
N VAL A 249 7.43 20.32 -6.00
CA VAL A 249 6.99 19.72 -4.73
C VAL A 249 5.50 19.34 -4.77
N LYS A 250 4.62 20.18 -5.34
CA LYS A 250 3.20 19.87 -5.50
C LYS A 250 2.99 18.63 -6.38
N LEU A 251 3.68 18.53 -7.51
CA LEU A 251 3.62 17.37 -8.40
C LEU A 251 4.14 16.10 -7.73
N TRP A 252 5.29 16.20 -7.04
CA TRP A 252 5.87 15.09 -6.31
C TRP A 252 4.96 14.58 -5.20
N LEU A 253 4.39 15.46 -4.39
CA LEU A 253 3.43 15.08 -3.34
C LEU A 253 2.16 14.47 -3.97
N GLY A 254 1.67 15.00 -5.09
CA GLY A 254 0.57 14.41 -5.86
C GLY A 254 0.91 13.02 -6.37
N TYR A 255 2.10 12.81 -6.90
CA TYR A 255 2.60 11.50 -7.31
C TYR A 255 2.66 10.51 -6.13
N CYS A 256 3.05 10.97 -4.94
CA CYS A 256 3.05 10.18 -3.72
C CYS A 256 1.64 9.79 -3.23
N LEU A 257 0.56 10.39 -3.72
CA LEU A 257 -0.80 9.92 -3.45
C LEU A 257 -1.16 8.67 -4.24
N THR A 258 -0.43 8.35 -5.29
CA THR A 258 -0.63 7.16 -6.13
C THR A 258 0.27 6.01 -5.70
N GLY A 259 -0.04 4.79 -6.13
CA GLY A 259 0.87 3.64 -6.07
C GLY A 259 1.74 3.49 -7.33
N ASP A 260 1.65 4.42 -8.27
CA ASP A 260 2.44 4.42 -9.51
C ASP A 260 3.92 4.70 -9.19
N VAL A 261 4.83 4.00 -9.87
CA VAL A 261 6.29 4.10 -9.70
C VAL A 261 7.03 4.31 -11.04
N SER A 262 6.31 4.70 -12.09
CA SER A 262 6.82 4.80 -13.47
C SER A 262 7.96 5.82 -13.65
N GLU A 263 8.09 6.80 -12.76
CA GLU A 263 9.16 7.81 -12.85
C GLU A 263 10.54 7.29 -12.39
N HIS A 264 10.59 6.09 -11.79
CA HIS A 264 11.82 5.40 -11.37
C HIS A 264 12.83 6.25 -10.60
N CYS A 265 12.38 7.21 -9.79
CA CYS A 265 13.24 8.18 -9.13
C CYS A 265 12.95 8.32 -7.62
N MET A 266 13.88 8.93 -6.92
CA MET A 266 13.73 9.35 -5.53
C MET A 266 14.05 10.83 -5.35
N VAL A 267 13.53 11.45 -4.31
CA VAL A 267 13.87 12.82 -3.93
C VAL A 267 14.90 12.81 -2.80
N VAL A 268 15.96 13.56 -2.97
CA VAL A 268 16.93 13.91 -1.93
C VAL A 268 16.74 15.37 -1.54
N ALA A 269 16.06 15.58 -0.41
CA ALA A 269 15.84 16.89 0.17
C ALA A 269 17.02 17.26 1.09
N TYR A 270 17.83 18.24 0.71
CA TYR A 270 19.05 18.59 1.44
C TYR A 270 19.10 20.06 1.84
N GLY A 271 19.87 20.35 2.88
CA GLY A 271 20.12 21.72 3.38
C GLY A 271 20.43 21.75 4.87
N THR A 272 21.12 22.79 5.30
CA THR A 272 21.51 23.01 6.68
C THR A 272 20.28 23.04 7.59
N GLY A 273 20.28 22.44 8.76
CA GLY A 273 19.11 22.23 9.60
C GLY A 273 18.18 23.45 9.81
N ARG A 274 16.96 23.22 10.34
CA ARG A 274 15.93 24.24 10.59
C ARG A 274 15.40 24.98 9.37
N ASN A 275 15.22 24.29 8.26
CA ASN A 275 14.77 24.82 6.98
C ASN A 275 13.44 24.24 6.48
N GLY A 276 12.69 23.55 7.34
CA GLY A 276 11.35 23.06 7.03
C GLY A 276 11.27 21.68 6.36
N LYS A 277 12.39 21.02 6.02
CA LYS A 277 12.40 19.69 5.39
C LYS A 277 11.56 18.65 6.15
N SER A 278 11.89 18.44 7.42
CA SER A 278 11.18 17.45 8.25
C SER A 278 9.71 17.82 8.38
N THR A 279 9.40 19.11 8.60
CA THR A 279 8.03 19.59 8.70
C THR A 279 7.22 19.29 7.44
N LEU A 280 7.81 19.49 6.25
CA LEU A 280 7.16 19.19 4.97
C LEU A 280 6.76 17.71 4.89
N PHE A 281 7.74 16.82 5.01
CA PHE A 281 7.51 15.39 4.78
C PHE A 281 6.74 14.72 5.91
N GLU A 282 6.95 15.11 7.17
CA GLU A 282 6.22 14.57 8.32
C GLU A 282 4.75 15.02 8.31
N THR A 283 4.47 16.28 7.93
CA THR A 283 3.09 16.74 7.78
C THR A 283 2.38 15.97 6.67
N PHE A 284 3.03 15.82 5.51
CA PHE A 284 2.44 15.06 4.42
C PHE A 284 2.26 13.58 4.77
N ALA A 285 3.23 12.95 5.44
CA ALA A 285 3.12 11.59 5.93
C ALA A 285 1.93 11.39 6.88
N LYS A 286 1.67 12.36 7.78
CA LYS A 286 0.49 12.33 8.65
C LYS A 286 -0.82 12.43 7.86
N ILE A 287 -0.87 13.22 6.80
CA ILE A 287 -2.04 13.37 5.93
C ILE A 287 -2.37 12.06 5.23
N ILE A 288 -1.38 11.38 4.66
CA ILE A 288 -1.61 10.13 3.92
C ILE A 288 -1.61 8.88 4.82
N GLY A 289 -1.32 9.02 6.11
CA GLY A 289 -1.49 7.99 7.14
C GLY A 289 -0.81 6.67 6.80
N ASP A 290 -1.58 5.59 6.68
CA ASP A 290 -1.06 4.24 6.44
C ASP A 290 -0.30 4.08 5.12
N TYR A 291 -0.43 5.04 4.20
CA TYR A 291 0.30 5.04 2.93
C TYR A 291 1.72 5.60 3.06
N ALA A 292 2.09 6.18 4.21
CA ALA A 292 3.45 6.63 4.48
C ALA A 292 4.13 5.83 5.59
N GLY A 293 5.44 5.73 5.50
CA GLY A 293 6.22 5.10 6.57
C GLY A 293 7.67 5.58 6.60
N THR A 294 8.26 5.50 7.80
CA THR A 294 9.70 5.74 7.98
C THR A 294 10.47 4.45 7.76
N VAL A 295 11.50 4.53 6.94
CA VAL A 295 12.38 3.40 6.63
C VAL A 295 13.81 3.70 7.11
N PRO A 296 14.59 2.67 7.47
CA PRO A 296 15.96 2.87 7.90
C PRO A 296 16.85 3.36 6.76
N ASN A 297 17.83 4.19 7.09
CA ASN A 297 18.79 4.74 6.12
C ASN A 297 19.73 3.66 5.52
N SER A 298 19.87 2.51 6.20
CA SER A 298 20.55 1.31 5.72
C SER A 298 20.03 0.80 4.37
N LEU A 299 18.79 1.12 4.01
CA LEU A 299 18.23 0.76 2.70
C LEU A 299 18.83 1.55 1.53
N LEU A 300 19.34 2.76 1.78
CA LEU A 300 19.80 3.68 0.75
C LEU A 300 21.29 4.02 0.87
N LEU A 301 21.87 3.84 2.02
CA LEU A 301 23.27 4.22 2.29
C LEU A 301 24.17 3.00 2.31
N ALA A 302 25.33 3.12 1.65
CA ALA A 302 26.34 2.09 1.64
C ALA A 302 26.77 1.71 3.06
N GLN A 303 26.69 0.43 3.37
CA GLN A 303 27.09 -0.17 4.64
C GLN A 303 28.17 -1.22 4.41
N LYS A 304 28.84 -1.64 5.49
CA LYS A 304 29.83 -2.73 5.44
C LYS A 304 29.18 -4.09 5.16
N ASN A 305 27.91 -4.26 5.58
CA ASN A 305 27.10 -5.45 5.35
C ASN A 305 25.90 -5.11 4.51
N GLU A 306 25.39 -6.05 3.70
CA GLU A 306 24.16 -5.88 2.96
C GLU A 306 22.97 -5.59 3.88
N SER A 307 22.01 -4.76 3.42
CA SER A 307 20.80 -4.46 4.16
C SER A 307 19.99 -5.73 4.39
N HIS A 308 19.50 -5.92 5.62
CA HIS A 308 18.75 -7.12 5.97
C HIS A 308 17.42 -7.16 5.21
N PRO A 309 17.01 -8.31 4.64
CA PRO A 309 15.73 -8.43 3.89
C PRO A 309 14.49 -7.97 4.67
N THR A 310 14.52 -8.00 6.01
CA THR A 310 13.43 -7.49 6.87
C THR A 310 13.24 -5.97 6.80
N GLU A 311 14.27 -5.23 6.42
CA GLU A 311 14.15 -3.78 6.23
C GLU A 311 13.33 -3.46 4.99
N ARG A 312 13.50 -4.24 3.92
CA ARG A 312 12.72 -4.11 2.67
C ARG A 312 11.24 -4.44 2.88
N ALA A 313 10.90 -5.34 3.79
CA ALA A 313 9.52 -5.64 4.14
C ALA A 313 8.72 -4.42 4.65
N ARG A 314 9.41 -3.39 5.16
CA ARG A 314 8.77 -2.13 5.59
C ARG A 314 8.24 -1.29 4.42
N LEU A 315 8.75 -1.51 3.21
CA LEU A 315 8.31 -0.78 2.01
C LEU A 315 6.96 -1.29 1.48
N TYR A 316 6.55 -2.51 1.88
CA TYR A 316 5.34 -3.13 1.37
C TYR A 316 4.10 -2.25 1.56
N GLY A 317 3.47 -1.92 0.43
CA GLY A 317 2.22 -1.14 0.38
C GLY A 317 2.36 0.32 0.80
N LEU A 318 3.57 0.85 1.04
CA LEU A 318 3.78 2.28 1.19
C LEU A 318 3.68 2.98 -0.17
N ARG A 319 3.22 4.23 -0.17
CA ARG A 319 3.30 5.16 -1.31
C ARG A 319 4.39 6.21 -1.10
N LEU A 320 4.69 6.53 0.16
CA LEU A 320 5.79 7.38 0.56
C LEU A 320 6.64 6.67 1.60
N ALA A 321 7.90 6.41 1.27
CA ALA A 321 8.90 5.88 2.19
C ALA A 321 9.91 6.97 2.53
N VAL A 322 9.90 7.42 3.77
CA VAL A 322 10.73 8.52 4.25
C VAL A 322 11.95 7.97 4.98
N CYS A 323 13.13 8.39 4.54
CA CYS A 323 14.41 8.09 5.16
C CYS A 323 15.08 9.38 5.63
N SER A 324 15.68 9.36 6.81
CA SER A 324 16.42 10.51 7.35
C SER A 324 17.89 10.17 7.61
N GLU A 325 18.77 11.10 7.29
CA GLU A 325 20.20 10.99 7.55
C GLU A 325 20.77 12.34 8.01
N THR A 326 21.53 12.32 9.09
CA THR A 326 22.16 13.53 9.65
C THR A 326 23.67 13.54 9.47
N GLY A 327 24.30 12.43 9.10
CA GLY A 327 25.74 12.27 8.96
C GLY A 327 26.29 12.89 7.67
N ALA A 328 27.38 13.66 7.77
CA ALA A 328 28.07 14.21 6.61
C ALA A 328 28.86 13.13 5.86
N GLY A 329 28.91 13.25 4.52
CA GLY A 329 29.78 12.43 3.68
C GLY A 329 29.36 10.97 3.51
N ARG A 330 28.12 10.62 3.86
CA ARG A 330 27.58 9.29 3.63
C ARG A 330 27.46 9.00 2.14
N LEU A 331 27.70 7.76 1.78
CA LEU A 331 27.65 7.25 0.42
C LEU A 331 26.30 6.62 0.14
N LEU A 332 25.69 6.94 -0.99
CA LEU A 332 24.53 6.19 -1.46
C LEU A 332 24.99 4.80 -1.98
N ASP A 333 24.19 3.80 -1.67
CA ASP A 333 24.33 2.47 -2.28
C ASP A 333 23.59 2.46 -3.63
N GLU A 334 24.35 2.56 -4.70
CA GLU A 334 23.85 2.67 -6.08
C GLU A 334 23.05 1.45 -6.52
N SER A 335 23.45 0.27 -6.05
CA SER A 335 22.78 -1.00 -6.33
C SER A 335 21.39 -1.02 -5.68
N SER A 336 21.32 -0.69 -4.39
CA SER A 336 20.05 -0.58 -3.66
C SER A 336 19.16 0.52 -4.23
N LEU A 337 19.74 1.67 -4.60
CA LEU A 337 18.99 2.76 -5.25
C LEU A 337 18.34 2.27 -6.55
N LYS A 338 19.11 1.67 -7.45
CA LYS A 338 18.59 1.13 -8.71
C LYS A 338 17.48 0.12 -8.47
N LYS A 339 17.68 -0.84 -7.56
CA LYS A 339 16.71 -1.89 -7.23
C LYS A 339 15.40 -1.31 -6.65
N LEU A 340 15.50 -0.34 -5.74
CA LEU A 340 14.33 0.20 -5.04
C LEU A 340 13.55 1.24 -5.86
N THR A 341 14.11 1.71 -6.98
CA THR A 341 13.45 2.67 -7.88
C THR A 341 13.14 2.11 -9.27
N SER A 342 13.52 0.86 -9.60
CA SER A 342 13.32 0.29 -10.93
C SER A 342 11.87 -0.09 -11.25
N GLY A 343 11.01 -0.23 -10.24
CA GLY A 343 9.67 -0.78 -10.43
C GLY A 343 9.62 -2.31 -10.45
N ASP A 344 10.77 -3.00 -10.41
CA ASP A 344 10.84 -4.46 -10.32
C ASP A 344 10.38 -4.98 -8.97
N LYS A 345 9.96 -6.24 -8.94
CA LYS A 345 9.60 -6.91 -7.68
C LYS A 345 10.72 -6.87 -6.66
N ILE A 346 10.35 -6.59 -5.44
CA ILE A 346 11.29 -6.49 -4.31
C ILE A 346 11.15 -7.73 -3.45
N ASP A 347 12.27 -8.45 -3.28
CA ASP A 347 12.39 -9.56 -2.34
C ASP A 347 12.43 -9.02 -0.90
N ALA A 348 11.62 -9.60 -0.06
CA ALA A 348 11.53 -9.25 1.34
C ALA A 348 11.35 -10.48 2.22
N ARG A 349 11.59 -10.32 3.51
CA ARG A 349 11.38 -11.36 4.50
C ARG A 349 10.95 -10.73 5.82
N ARG A 350 9.92 -11.25 6.47
CA ARG A 350 9.66 -10.92 7.87
C ARG A 350 10.46 -11.86 8.80
N MET A 351 10.62 -11.44 10.05
CA MET A 351 11.33 -12.30 11.01
C MET A 351 10.59 -13.63 11.19
N ARG A 352 11.31 -14.74 11.00
CA ARG A 352 10.80 -16.13 11.10
C ARG A 352 9.75 -16.51 10.06
N GLU A 353 9.68 -15.77 8.97
CA GLU A 353 8.84 -16.08 7.80
C GLU A 353 9.73 -16.40 6.60
N ASP A 354 9.16 -17.03 5.56
CA ASP A 354 9.84 -17.27 4.29
C ASP A 354 10.02 -15.98 3.48
N PHE A 355 10.88 -16.04 2.47
CA PHE A 355 11.02 -14.95 1.50
C PHE A 355 9.76 -14.82 0.65
N TRP A 356 9.42 -13.61 0.30
CA TRP A 356 8.31 -13.28 -0.58
C TRP A 356 8.64 -12.03 -1.38
N ASP A 357 8.04 -11.93 -2.58
CA ASP A 357 8.22 -10.79 -3.47
C ASP A 357 6.97 -9.93 -3.50
N PHE A 358 7.14 -8.62 -3.70
CA PHE A 358 6.03 -7.69 -3.85
C PHE A 358 6.32 -6.63 -4.91
N GLU A 359 5.26 -6.16 -5.57
CA GLU A 359 5.29 -5.02 -6.48
C GLU A 359 5.50 -3.73 -5.67
N PRO A 360 6.50 -2.90 -6.00
CA PRO A 360 6.71 -1.63 -5.32
C PRO A 360 5.60 -0.62 -5.65
N THR A 361 5.15 0.11 -4.66
CA THR A 361 4.19 1.23 -4.80
C THR A 361 4.76 2.52 -4.20
N HIS A 362 5.95 2.46 -3.63
CA HIS A 362 6.55 3.54 -2.85
C HIS A 362 7.40 4.47 -3.69
N LYS A 363 7.38 5.74 -3.33
CA LYS A 363 8.38 6.75 -3.70
C LYS A 363 9.28 7.00 -2.51
N LEU A 364 10.58 7.05 -2.76
CA LEU A 364 11.60 7.24 -1.74
C LEU A 364 11.91 8.72 -1.56
N VAL A 365 11.99 9.16 -0.32
CA VAL A 365 12.50 10.48 0.06
C VAL A 365 13.61 10.31 1.07
N LEU A 366 14.78 10.83 0.77
CA LEU A 366 15.86 10.99 1.73
C LEU A 366 15.98 12.46 2.09
N TYR A 367 15.72 12.84 3.35
CA TYR A 367 16.05 14.17 3.80
C TYR A 367 17.33 14.18 4.66
N THR A 368 18.24 15.07 4.33
CA THR A 368 19.58 15.12 4.91
C THR A 368 20.07 16.55 5.10
N ASN A 369 21.03 16.73 5.98
CA ASN A 369 21.69 18.04 6.15
C ASN A 369 22.75 18.29 5.09
N HIS A 370 23.34 17.23 4.53
CA HIS A 370 24.41 17.30 3.55
C HIS A 370 24.04 16.40 2.36
N PRO A 371 24.25 16.84 1.10
CA PRO A 371 24.04 15.97 -0.05
C PRO A 371 24.83 14.67 0.12
N PRO A 372 24.23 13.50 -0.11
CA PRO A 372 24.96 12.25 -0.07
C PRO A 372 25.97 12.19 -1.21
N ARG A 373 27.04 11.44 -1.01
CA ARG A 373 28.02 11.19 -2.08
C ARG A 373 27.55 10.03 -2.95
N ILE A 374 27.75 10.14 -4.24
CA ILE A 374 27.59 9.07 -5.23
C ILE A 374 28.97 8.85 -5.84
N ARG A 375 29.43 7.59 -5.92
CA ARG A 375 30.78 7.30 -6.44
C ARG A 375 30.85 7.32 -7.94
N THR A 376 29.79 6.88 -8.59
CA THR A 376 29.76 6.74 -10.04
C THR A 376 29.38 8.04 -10.73
N THR A 377 29.90 8.21 -11.92
CA THR A 377 29.46 9.19 -12.91
C THR A 377 28.41 8.61 -13.87
N ASP A 378 27.88 7.42 -13.54
CA ASP A 378 26.91 6.70 -14.36
C ASP A 378 25.58 7.48 -14.43
N GLU A 379 25.19 7.87 -15.63
CA GLU A 379 23.99 8.62 -15.95
C GLU A 379 22.72 7.89 -15.44
N GLY A 380 22.70 6.55 -15.57
CA GLY A 380 21.59 5.72 -15.08
C GLY A 380 21.37 5.78 -13.57
N THR A 381 22.37 6.17 -12.78
CA THR A 381 22.22 6.42 -11.35
C THR A 381 21.74 7.84 -11.07
N TRP A 382 22.31 8.83 -11.78
CA TRP A 382 21.96 10.23 -11.58
C TRP A 382 20.54 10.56 -12.06
N SER A 383 20.06 9.96 -13.13
CA SER A 383 18.67 10.12 -13.61
C SER A 383 17.62 9.70 -12.56
N LYS A 384 18.01 8.87 -11.59
CA LYS A 384 17.13 8.40 -10.52
C LYS A 384 17.09 9.31 -9.28
N VAL A 385 17.93 10.33 -9.20
CA VAL A 385 18.08 11.18 -8.01
C VAL A 385 17.67 12.62 -8.32
N LEU A 386 16.56 13.05 -7.74
CA LEU A 386 16.06 14.41 -7.84
C LEU A 386 16.49 15.19 -6.60
N LEU A 387 17.34 16.22 -6.81
CA LEU A 387 17.86 17.03 -5.72
C LEU A 387 16.93 18.20 -5.41
N LEU A 388 16.42 18.26 -4.19
CA LEU A 388 15.56 19.34 -3.71
C LEU A 388 16.29 20.17 -2.63
N PRO A 389 16.77 21.39 -2.97
CA PRO A 389 17.52 22.22 -2.05
C PRO A 389 16.61 23.01 -1.10
N PHE A 390 16.99 23.05 0.19
CA PHE A 390 16.39 23.89 1.22
C PHE A 390 17.48 24.83 1.77
N LYS A 391 17.57 26.04 1.23
CA LYS A 391 18.68 26.97 1.52
C LYS A 391 18.38 27.91 2.70
N LEU A 392 17.12 28.31 2.88
CA LEU A 392 16.74 29.23 3.96
C LEU A 392 16.68 28.55 5.32
N MET A 393 17.25 29.20 6.33
CA MET A 393 17.03 28.82 7.71
C MET A 393 15.72 29.47 8.18
N VAL A 394 14.67 28.69 8.31
CA VAL A 394 13.36 29.15 8.82
C VAL A 394 13.40 29.22 10.34
N LYS A 395 13.27 30.40 10.91
CA LYS A 395 12.95 30.57 12.33
C LYS A 395 11.45 30.24 12.50
N LEU A 396 11.13 28.97 12.64
CA LEU A 396 9.77 28.54 12.99
C LEU A 396 9.51 28.99 14.45
N CYS A 397 8.78 30.08 14.61
CA CYS A 397 8.14 30.38 15.86
C CYS A 397 6.98 29.39 16.02
N TRP A 398 7.11 28.42 16.88
CA TRP A 398 6.11 27.36 17.16
C TRP A 398 4.72 27.91 17.53
N ALA A 399 4.63 29.20 17.89
CA ALA A 399 3.37 29.88 18.24
C ALA A 399 2.46 30.21 17.05
N ALA A 400 2.88 30.00 15.79
CA ALA A 400 2.12 30.44 14.60
C ALA A 400 1.71 29.30 13.66
N VAL A 401 2.09 28.07 13.92
CA VAL A 401 1.60 26.91 13.14
C VAL A 401 0.33 26.39 13.79
N GLU A 402 -0.76 27.12 13.68
CA GLU A 402 -2.06 26.48 13.75
C GLU A 402 -2.11 25.50 12.56
N LEU A 403 -2.04 24.22 12.88
CA LEU A 403 -2.39 23.17 11.91
C LEU A 403 -3.79 23.52 11.40
N PRO A 404 -4.01 23.54 10.09
CA PRO A 404 -5.33 23.84 9.55
C PRO A 404 -6.36 22.97 10.24
N LYS A 405 -7.41 23.56 10.82
CA LYS A 405 -8.45 22.86 11.61
C LYS A 405 -9.14 21.70 10.86
N PHE A 406 -8.99 21.63 9.56
CA PHE A 406 -9.48 20.52 8.72
C PHE A 406 -8.53 19.31 8.67
N LEU A 407 -7.36 19.38 9.32
CA LEU A 407 -6.42 18.25 9.50
C LEU A 407 -6.52 17.63 10.90
N LEU A 408 -7.32 18.20 11.78
CA LEU A 408 -7.58 17.61 13.09
C LEU A 408 -8.89 16.82 13.03
N PRO A 409 -8.96 15.61 13.60
CA PRO A 409 -10.23 14.94 13.80
C PRO A 409 -11.14 15.86 14.60
N TYR A 410 -12.38 16.03 14.16
CA TYR A 410 -13.41 16.74 14.92
C TYR A 410 -13.45 16.17 16.34
N PRO A 411 -13.38 16.98 17.40
CA PRO A 411 -13.61 16.46 18.74
C PRO A 411 -15.02 15.89 18.78
N ASN A 412 -15.13 14.63 19.18
CA ASN A 412 -16.42 14.02 19.51
C ASN A 412 -17.16 14.96 20.45
N THR A 413 -18.19 15.62 19.97
CA THR A 413 -19.20 16.28 20.81
C THR A 413 -20.09 15.17 21.40
N PRO A 414 -20.50 15.30 22.69
CA PRO A 414 -21.14 14.24 23.49
C PRO A 414 -22.49 13.77 22.93
#